data_e0325bb137a3b53026ec6192bbf5e3cd
#
_entry.id   e0325bb137a3b53026ec6192bbf5e3cd
#
_cell.length_a   1.000
_cell.length_b   1.000
_cell.length_c   1.000
_cell.angle_alpha   90.00
_cell.angle_beta   90.00
_cell.angle_gamma   90.00
#
_symmetry.space_group_name_H-M   'P 1'
#
loop_
_entity.id
_entity.type
_entity.pdbx_description
1 polymer ?
#
loop_
_entity_poly.entity_id
_entity_poly.type
_entity_poly.pdbx_seq_one_letter_code
_entity_poly.pdbx_strand_id
1 'polypeptide(L)'
;MNYRHSFHAGNFADLVKHALVLWLVRERQENGPVAVLDTHAGGGLYDLAGDATRSREAEAGVLRLMTSDDLPGPLAALAAEVRAVNPGLAPDEAIRWYPGSPVLVARALRADDRYLGFELNEAVLPLLAESLASFPEADFQAADGYAAVVEAAAQASGPLVLIDPPFERPDDYVRAAETAVALMRQDAAATVAIWTPIKDLETFDGFLRRLGGVGPVLVAEARLRPLTDPMKMNGCAMVVVGPPEGTDAVTAGICDWVATTLGDAGAKGEVWRL
;
A
#
# COMPACT_ATOMS: atom_id res chain seq x y z
N MET A 1 5.98 -19.76 -5.03
CA MET A 1 5.65 -18.34 -5.22
C MET A 1 6.81 -17.69 -5.94
N ASN A 2 6.58 -17.14 -7.15
CA ASN A 2 7.64 -16.55 -7.97
C ASN A 2 7.71 -15.02 -7.83
N TYR A 3 6.73 -14.42 -7.16
CA TYR A 3 6.68 -12.97 -6.93
C TYR A 3 7.82 -12.55 -5.99
N ARG A 4 8.63 -11.63 -6.46
CA ARG A 4 9.64 -10.95 -5.65
C ARG A 4 9.34 -9.46 -5.70
N HIS A 5 8.81 -8.90 -4.64
CA HIS A 5 8.50 -7.48 -4.57
C HIS A 5 9.73 -6.60 -4.88
N SER A 6 10.94 -7.09 -4.60
CA SER A 6 12.19 -6.41 -4.97
C SER A 6 12.32 -6.02 -6.44
N PHE A 7 11.62 -6.71 -7.36
CA PHE A 7 11.58 -6.34 -8.78
C PHE A 7 10.68 -5.15 -9.08
N HIS A 8 9.66 -4.92 -8.27
CA HIS A 8 8.58 -3.97 -8.49
C HIS A 8 8.63 -2.77 -7.54
N ALA A 9 9.56 -2.81 -6.56
CA ALA A 9 9.67 -1.81 -5.51
C ALA A 9 9.83 -0.39 -6.08
N GLY A 10 8.99 0.54 -5.58
CA GLY A 10 8.99 1.92 -6.01
C GLY A 10 8.30 2.20 -7.34
N ASN A 11 7.51 1.26 -7.88
CA ASN A 11 6.68 1.52 -9.05
C ASN A 11 5.51 2.47 -8.74
N PHE A 12 4.74 2.87 -9.75
CA PHE A 12 3.61 3.80 -9.60
C PHE A 12 2.55 3.30 -8.60
N ALA A 13 2.32 1.99 -8.55
CA ALA A 13 1.32 1.38 -7.67
C ALA A 13 1.75 1.46 -6.20
N ASP A 14 3.04 1.29 -5.92
CA ASP A 14 3.62 1.55 -4.61
C ASP A 14 3.45 3.01 -4.18
N LEU A 15 3.59 3.97 -5.11
CA LEU A 15 3.39 5.39 -4.79
C LEU A 15 1.94 5.65 -4.36
N VAL A 16 0.96 5.11 -5.07
CA VAL A 16 -0.46 5.22 -4.72
C VAL A 16 -0.73 4.60 -3.34
N LYS A 17 -0.29 3.36 -3.15
CA LYS A 17 -0.49 2.61 -1.91
C LYS A 17 0.19 3.29 -0.72
N HIS A 18 1.47 3.56 -0.81
CA HIS A 18 2.27 4.03 0.31
C HIS A 18 1.93 5.48 0.72
N ALA A 19 1.63 6.36 -0.25
CA ALA A 19 1.17 7.71 0.06
C ALA A 19 -0.17 7.69 0.83
N LEU A 20 -1.11 6.85 0.40
CA LEU A 20 -2.39 6.69 1.10
C LEU A 20 -2.22 6.05 2.47
N VAL A 21 -1.42 4.99 2.60
CA VAL A 21 -1.19 4.31 3.89
C VAL A 21 -0.59 5.28 4.91
N LEU A 22 0.43 6.06 4.54
CA LEU A 22 1.00 7.08 5.41
C LEU A 22 -0.02 8.13 5.86
N TRP A 23 -0.89 8.57 4.94
CA TRP A 23 -1.94 9.51 5.28
C TRP A 23 -2.97 8.88 6.22
N LEU A 24 -3.42 7.64 5.95
CA LEU A 24 -4.37 6.92 6.82
C LEU A 24 -3.82 6.71 8.24
N VAL A 25 -2.53 6.38 8.39
CA VAL A 25 -1.90 6.26 9.71
C VAL A 25 -2.00 7.59 10.46
N ARG A 26 -1.62 8.71 9.83
CA ARG A 26 -1.66 10.05 10.45
C ARG A 26 -3.07 10.47 10.80
N GLU A 27 -4.02 10.25 9.89
CA GLU A 27 -5.43 10.57 10.11
C GLU A 27 -6.01 9.78 11.30
N ARG A 28 -5.69 8.49 11.40
CA ARG A 28 -6.12 7.68 12.54
C ARG A 28 -5.47 8.14 13.85
N GLN A 29 -4.23 8.59 13.81
CA GLN A 29 -3.50 9.12 14.96
C GLN A 29 -4.11 10.39 15.55
N GLU A 30 -4.87 11.18 14.78
CA GLU A 30 -5.59 12.36 15.29
C GLU A 30 -6.66 11.98 16.33
N ASN A 31 -7.18 10.75 16.27
CA ASN A 31 -8.23 10.25 17.15
C ASN A 31 -7.70 9.36 18.30
N GLY A 32 -6.40 9.21 18.46
CA GLY A 32 -5.77 8.40 19.51
C GLY A 32 -4.69 7.45 18.98
N PRO A 33 -4.27 6.48 19.82
CA PRO A 33 -3.34 5.45 19.38
C PRO A 33 -3.91 4.58 18.25
N VAL A 34 -3.08 4.20 17.31
CA VAL A 34 -3.45 3.35 16.17
C VAL A 34 -2.77 1.99 16.23
N ALA A 35 -3.54 0.93 15.96
CA ALA A 35 -3.02 -0.39 15.64
C ALA A 35 -3.08 -0.58 14.12
N VAL A 36 -1.92 -0.76 13.48
CA VAL A 36 -1.80 -1.04 12.05
C VAL A 36 -1.47 -2.51 11.85
N LEU A 37 -2.27 -3.21 11.06
CA LEU A 37 -2.12 -4.62 10.74
C LEU A 37 -1.89 -4.79 9.24
N ASP A 38 -0.86 -5.53 8.84
CA ASP A 38 -0.46 -5.68 7.44
C ASP A 38 -0.42 -7.16 7.05
N THR A 39 -1.29 -7.58 6.15
CA THR A 39 -1.46 -9.00 5.79
C THR A 39 -0.30 -9.58 4.97
N HIS A 40 0.47 -8.73 4.28
CA HIS A 40 1.54 -9.14 3.38
C HIS A 40 2.72 -8.17 3.51
N ALA A 41 3.42 -8.25 4.64
CA ALA A 41 4.42 -7.26 5.04
C ALA A 41 5.61 -7.14 4.06
N GLY A 42 6.03 -8.23 3.43
CA GLY A 42 7.21 -8.22 2.59
C GLY A 42 8.52 -7.99 3.37
N GLY A 43 9.59 -7.59 2.69
CA GLY A 43 10.93 -7.45 3.29
C GLY A 43 11.21 -6.13 4.00
N GLY A 44 10.30 -5.18 3.93
CA GLY A 44 10.41 -3.88 4.60
C GLY A 44 11.25 -2.85 3.85
N LEU A 45 12.53 -3.08 3.60
CA LEU A 45 13.43 -2.16 2.90
C LEU A 45 13.99 -2.81 1.63
N TYR A 46 13.94 -2.11 0.50
CA TYR A 46 14.31 -2.64 -0.82
C TYR A 46 15.48 -1.88 -1.44
N ASP A 47 16.52 -2.61 -1.90
CA ASP A 47 17.66 -2.05 -2.64
C ASP A 47 17.29 -1.88 -4.12
N LEU A 48 17.11 -0.63 -4.56
CA LEU A 48 16.79 -0.29 -5.95
C LEU A 48 17.96 -0.51 -6.91
N ALA A 49 19.19 -0.60 -6.41
CA ALA A 49 20.38 -0.95 -7.22
C ALA A 49 20.48 -2.47 -7.47
N GLY A 50 19.65 -3.29 -6.80
CA GLY A 50 19.58 -4.74 -6.95
C GLY A 50 18.64 -5.19 -8.08
N ASP A 51 17.72 -6.09 -7.73
CA ASP A 51 16.75 -6.68 -8.66
C ASP A 51 15.83 -5.65 -9.37
N ALA A 52 15.51 -4.53 -8.71
CA ALA A 52 14.67 -3.46 -9.26
C ALA A 52 15.24 -2.81 -10.54
N THR A 53 16.58 -2.85 -10.73
CA THR A 53 17.21 -2.32 -11.96
C THR A 53 16.79 -3.07 -13.22
N ARG A 54 16.37 -4.33 -13.08
CA ARG A 54 15.96 -5.16 -14.21
C ARG A 54 14.58 -4.82 -14.75
N SER A 55 13.66 -4.39 -13.89
CA SER A 55 12.31 -3.99 -14.30
C SER A 55 12.23 -2.55 -14.82
N ARG A 56 13.14 -1.68 -14.37
CA ARG A 56 13.11 -0.23 -14.60
C ARG A 56 11.83 0.46 -14.07
N GLU A 57 11.05 -0.22 -13.26
CA GLU A 57 9.79 0.32 -12.73
C GLU A 57 10.03 1.44 -11.71
N ALA A 58 11.10 1.36 -10.91
CA ALA A 58 11.50 2.42 -10.01
C ALA A 58 11.88 3.72 -10.76
N GLU A 59 12.49 3.61 -11.96
CA GLU A 59 12.80 4.78 -12.80
C GLU A 59 11.53 5.52 -13.22
N ALA A 60 10.49 4.77 -13.60
CA ALA A 60 9.19 5.32 -14.00
C ALA A 60 8.29 5.72 -12.81
N GLY A 61 8.62 5.29 -11.61
CA GLY A 61 7.88 5.52 -10.37
C GLY A 61 8.61 6.48 -9.42
N VAL A 62 9.24 5.90 -8.38
CA VAL A 62 9.82 6.68 -7.28
C VAL A 62 10.90 7.66 -7.71
N LEU A 63 11.73 7.36 -8.73
CA LEU A 63 12.73 8.33 -9.19
C LEU A 63 12.08 9.57 -9.84
N ARG A 64 10.95 9.40 -10.50
CA ARG A 64 10.15 10.54 -11.01
C ARG A 64 9.53 11.33 -9.86
N LEU A 65 9.01 10.65 -8.81
CA LEU A 65 8.51 11.31 -7.60
C LEU A 65 9.60 12.18 -6.97
N MET A 66 10.82 11.65 -6.83
CA MET A 66 11.93 12.34 -6.14
C MET A 66 12.45 13.57 -6.89
N THR A 67 12.19 13.67 -8.20
CA THR A 67 12.60 14.81 -9.05
C THR A 67 11.46 15.79 -9.34
N SER A 68 10.26 15.59 -8.77
CA SER A 68 9.10 16.46 -8.97
C SER A 68 9.06 17.56 -7.91
N ASP A 69 8.82 18.80 -8.32
CA ASP A 69 8.80 19.96 -7.45
C ASP A 69 7.43 20.22 -6.81
N ASP A 70 6.34 19.93 -7.51
CA ASP A 70 4.96 20.18 -7.05
C ASP A 70 4.23 18.88 -6.76
N LEU A 71 4.36 18.40 -5.51
CA LEU A 71 3.78 17.15 -5.05
C LEU A 71 2.54 17.41 -4.18
N PRO A 72 1.42 16.68 -4.40
CA PRO A 72 0.36 16.58 -3.40
C PRO A 72 0.91 16.19 -2.03
N GLY A 73 0.32 16.74 -0.95
CA GLY A 73 0.81 16.53 0.41
C GLY A 73 1.17 15.09 0.78
N PRO A 74 0.31 14.07 0.49
CA PRO A 74 0.63 12.68 0.78
C PRO A 74 1.84 12.14 -0.01
N LEU A 75 2.00 12.53 -1.27
CA LEU A 75 3.17 12.17 -2.08
C LEU A 75 4.43 12.89 -1.63
N ALA A 76 4.33 14.15 -1.20
CA ALA A 76 5.42 14.88 -0.57
C ALA A 76 5.87 14.21 0.74
N ALA A 77 4.92 13.71 1.54
CA ALA A 77 5.21 12.95 2.75
C ALA A 77 5.94 11.63 2.42
N LEU A 78 5.49 10.90 1.41
CA LEU A 78 6.19 9.70 0.94
C LEU A 78 7.60 10.01 0.47
N ALA A 79 7.78 11.07 -0.33
CA ALA A 79 9.10 11.50 -0.80
C ALA A 79 10.04 11.86 0.37
N ALA A 80 9.51 12.45 1.44
CA ALA A 80 10.29 12.73 2.65
C ALA A 80 10.75 11.45 3.35
N GLU A 81 9.89 10.43 3.45
CA GLU A 81 10.26 9.12 4.03
C GLU A 81 11.30 8.39 3.16
N VAL A 82 11.17 8.46 1.83
CA VAL A 82 12.18 7.91 0.91
C VAL A 82 13.53 8.60 1.11
N ARG A 83 13.56 9.94 1.25
CA ARG A 83 14.81 10.65 1.56
C ARG A 83 15.40 10.23 2.90
N ALA A 84 14.57 10.05 3.90
CA ALA A 84 14.99 9.71 5.26
C ALA A 84 15.66 8.33 5.39
N VAL A 85 15.33 7.37 4.51
CA VAL A 85 16.03 6.07 4.44
C VAL A 85 17.27 6.10 3.54
N ASN A 86 17.57 7.24 2.92
CA ASN A 86 18.75 7.47 2.07
C ASN A 86 19.59 8.66 2.62
N PRO A 87 20.12 8.58 3.84
CA PRO A 87 20.81 9.70 4.45
C PRO A 87 22.13 10.01 3.72
N GLY A 88 22.45 11.30 3.59
CA GLY A 88 23.71 11.78 3.05
C GLY A 88 23.79 11.83 1.52
N LEU A 89 22.70 11.52 0.79
CA LEU A 89 22.67 11.68 -0.66
C LEU A 89 22.67 13.18 -1.04
N ALA A 90 23.49 13.53 -2.03
CA ALA A 90 23.39 14.82 -2.69
C ALA A 90 22.05 14.94 -3.45
N PRO A 91 21.55 16.18 -3.70
CA PRO A 91 20.26 16.38 -4.38
C PRO A 91 20.14 15.73 -5.77
N ASP A 92 21.26 15.52 -6.44
CA ASP A 92 21.39 14.92 -7.78
C ASP A 92 21.78 13.43 -7.75
N GLU A 93 22.05 12.87 -6.58
CA GLU A 93 22.31 11.43 -6.45
C GLU A 93 21.03 10.61 -6.47
N ALA A 94 21.08 9.48 -7.17
CA ALA A 94 19.96 8.53 -7.23
C ALA A 94 19.77 7.84 -5.88
N ILE A 95 18.50 7.77 -5.43
CA ILE A 95 18.15 7.00 -4.23
C ILE A 95 18.49 5.52 -4.43
N ARG A 96 18.95 4.89 -3.37
CA ARG A 96 19.27 3.46 -3.35
C ARG A 96 18.18 2.63 -2.66
N TRP A 97 17.63 3.14 -1.57
CA TRP A 97 16.69 2.40 -0.74
C TRP A 97 15.27 2.90 -0.91
N TYR A 98 14.33 1.96 -1.00
CA TYR A 98 12.90 2.26 -1.00
C TYR A 98 12.21 1.56 0.17
N PRO A 99 11.49 2.30 1.04
CA PRO A 99 10.78 1.73 2.17
C PRO A 99 9.44 1.13 1.71
N GLY A 100 9.20 -0.14 2.04
CA GLY A 100 7.89 -0.79 1.92
C GLY A 100 6.96 -0.40 3.08
N SER A 101 5.72 -0.91 3.05
CA SER A 101 4.70 -0.61 4.06
C SER A 101 5.18 -0.80 5.50
N PRO A 102 5.92 -1.89 5.88
CA PRO A 102 6.35 -2.07 7.27
C PRO A 102 7.25 -0.94 7.78
N VAL A 103 8.25 -0.57 6.97
CA VAL A 103 9.20 0.50 7.35
C VAL A 103 8.51 1.86 7.34
N LEU A 104 7.66 2.15 6.36
CA LEU A 104 6.91 3.40 6.29
C LEU A 104 6.00 3.58 7.50
N VAL A 105 5.25 2.53 7.85
CA VAL A 105 4.37 2.55 9.01
C VAL A 105 5.19 2.65 10.29
N ALA A 106 6.21 1.79 10.48
CA ALA A 106 7.04 1.78 11.69
C ALA A 106 7.68 3.15 11.98
N ARG A 107 8.11 3.87 10.91
CA ARG A 107 8.66 5.23 11.04
C ARG A 107 7.62 6.30 11.40
N ALA A 108 6.35 6.05 11.10
CA ALA A 108 5.25 6.95 11.44
C ALA A 108 4.64 6.69 12.82
N LEU A 109 4.96 5.57 13.48
CA LEU A 109 4.41 5.21 14.78
C LEU A 109 4.89 6.15 15.90
N ARG A 110 3.97 6.41 16.84
CA ARG A 110 4.25 7.04 18.14
C ARG A 110 4.39 5.93 19.20
N ALA A 111 4.85 6.26 20.39
CA ALA A 111 5.10 5.29 21.47
C ALA A 111 3.90 4.41 21.84
N ASP A 112 2.67 4.94 21.71
CA ASP A 112 1.44 4.23 22.03
C ASP A 112 0.81 3.50 20.83
N ASP A 113 1.34 3.73 19.62
CA ASP A 113 0.88 3.04 18.41
C ASP A 113 1.52 1.65 18.31
N ARG A 114 0.98 0.78 17.44
CA ARG A 114 1.54 -0.56 17.20
C ARG A 114 1.41 -0.92 15.73
N TYR A 115 2.41 -1.63 15.22
CA TYR A 115 2.35 -2.30 13.93
C TYR A 115 2.54 -3.81 14.13
N LEU A 116 1.73 -4.60 13.42
CA LEU A 116 1.92 -6.04 13.32
C LEU A 116 1.77 -6.47 11.86
N GLY A 117 2.89 -6.93 11.28
CA GLY A 117 2.94 -7.47 9.92
C GLY A 117 2.87 -8.99 9.89
N PHE A 118 2.24 -9.53 8.86
CA PHE A 118 2.23 -10.96 8.58
C PHE A 118 2.96 -11.24 7.28
N GLU A 119 3.84 -12.24 7.28
CA GLU A 119 4.56 -12.68 6.09
C GLU A 119 4.63 -14.20 6.07
N LEU A 120 4.22 -14.81 4.96
CA LEU A 120 4.20 -16.26 4.80
C LEU A 120 5.49 -16.81 4.19
N ASN A 121 6.23 -15.99 3.46
CA ASN A 121 7.43 -16.41 2.76
C ASN A 121 8.64 -16.42 3.72
N GLU A 122 9.05 -17.61 4.17
CA GLU A 122 10.18 -17.78 5.09
C GLU A 122 11.50 -17.15 4.61
N ALA A 123 11.70 -17.03 3.28
CA ALA A 123 12.89 -16.39 2.73
C ALA A 123 12.90 -14.86 2.90
N VAL A 124 11.74 -14.26 3.15
CA VAL A 124 11.55 -12.81 3.33
C VAL A 124 11.64 -12.41 4.79
N LEU A 125 11.28 -13.30 5.72
CA LEU A 125 11.26 -13.02 7.16
C LEU A 125 12.58 -12.44 7.73
N PRO A 126 13.78 -12.93 7.35
CA PRO A 126 15.02 -12.34 7.84
C PRO A 126 15.20 -10.87 7.40
N LEU A 127 14.76 -10.52 6.19
CA LEU A 127 14.84 -9.15 5.67
C LEU A 127 13.88 -8.23 6.42
N LEU A 128 12.67 -8.73 6.70
CA LEU A 128 11.68 -8.01 7.50
C LEU A 128 12.18 -7.78 8.92
N ALA A 129 12.75 -8.81 9.55
CA ALA A 129 13.35 -8.72 10.89
C ALA A 129 14.45 -7.66 10.96
N GLU A 130 15.36 -7.64 9.96
CA GLU A 130 16.41 -6.63 9.85
C GLU A 130 15.83 -5.23 9.68
N SER A 131 14.83 -5.08 8.79
CA SER A 131 14.18 -3.81 8.49
C SER A 131 13.45 -3.21 9.69
N LEU A 132 12.90 -4.04 10.58
CA LEU A 132 12.13 -3.60 11.75
C LEU A 132 12.95 -3.56 13.06
N ALA A 133 14.20 -4.01 13.07
CA ALA A 133 15.01 -4.18 14.28
C ALA A 133 15.16 -2.91 15.15
N SER A 134 15.04 -1.71 14.54
CA SER A 134 15.16 -0.43 15.25
C SER A 134 13.81 0.18 15.71
N PHE A 135 12.69 -0.50 15.48
CA PHE A 135 11.35 0.00 15.77
C PHE A 135 10.65 -0.88 16.82
N PRO A 136 10.73 -0.54 18.11
CA PRO A 136 10.18 -1.36 19.19
C PRO A 136 8.65 -1.47 19.18
N GLU A 137 7.94 -0.56 18.51
CA GLU A 137 6.49 -0.55 18.34
C GLU A 137 6.02 -1.43 17.16
N ALA A 138 6.96 -1.96 16.36
CA ALA A 138 6.67 -2.78 15.19
C ALA A 138 7.10 -4.23 15.42
N ASP A 139 6.19 -5.16 15.12
CA ASP A 139 6.41 -6.60 15.22
C ASP A 139 5.90 -7.31 13.95
N PHE A 140 6.25 -8.58 13.79
CA PHE A 140 5.78 -9.40 12.68
C PHE A 140 5.63 -10.86 13.08
N GLN A 141 4.81 -11.59 12.33
CA GLN A 141 4.58 -13.02 12.51
C GLN A 141 4.68 -13.78 11.19
N ALA A 142 5.29 -14.97 11.25
CA ALA A 142 5.30 -15.92 10.14
C ALA A 142 3.94 -16.62 10.07
N ALA A 143 3.00 -16.08 9.28
CA ALA A 143 1.64 -16.59 9.19
C ALA A 143 0.96 -16.24 7.85
N ASP A 144 -0.12 -16.95 7.53
CA ASP A 144 -1.07 -16.55 6.47
C ASP A 144 -1.83 -15.30 6.94
N GLY A 145 -1.49 -14.15 6.38
CA GLY A 145 -1.98 -12.85 6.83
C GLY A 145 -3.49 -12.68 6.72
N TYR A 146 -4.16 -13.35 5.78
CA TYR A 146 -5.62 -13.26 5.67
C TYR A 146 -6.35 -13.81 6.91
N ALA A 147 -5.89 -14.94 7.45
CA ALA A 147 -6.48 -15.53 8.64
C ALA A 147 -5.98 -14.82 9.91
N ALA A 148 -4.67 -14.62 10.01
CA ALA A 148 -4.03 -14.08 11.20
C ALA A 148 -4.46 -12.62 11.50
N VAL A 149 -4.72 -11.80 10.46
CA VAL A 149 -5.15 -10.41 10.66
C VAL A 149 -6.51 -10.30 11.33
N VAL A 150 -7.45 -11.22 11.05
CA VAL A 150 -8.78 -11.23 11.67
C VAL A 150 -8.68 -11.55 13.16
N GLU A 151 -7.80 -12.48 13.53
CA GLU A 151 -7.54 -12.83 14.94
C GLU A 151 -6.84 -11.67 15.67
N ALA A 152 -5.84 -11.03 15.04
CA ALA A 152 -5.13 -9.89 15.63
C ALA A 152 -6.05 -8.67 15.80
N ALA A 153 -6.91 -8.39 14.84
CA ALA A 153 -7.86 -7.28 14.88
C ALA A 153 -8.83 -7.37 16.05
N ALA A 154 -9.13 -8.58 16.56
CA ALA A 154 -9.95 -8.77 17.75
C ALA A 154 -9.34 -8.18 19.03
N GLN A 155 -8.04 -7.89 19.02
CA GLN A 155 -7.31 -7.33 20.16
C GLN A 155 -7.12 -5.80 20.06
N ALA A 156 -7.61 -5.18 18.99
CA ALA A 156 -7.51 -3.75 18.75
C ALA A 156 -8.91 -3.12 18.62
N SER A 157 -9.01 -1.83 18.86
CA SER A 157 -10.24 -1.06 18.62
C SER A 157 -10.04 -0.17 17.41
N GLY A 158 -10.88 -0.31 16.40
CA GLY A 158 -10.79 0.45 15.17
C GLY A 158 -9.44 0.33 14.45
N PRO A 159 -8.90 -0.88 14.19
CA PRO A 159 -7.60 -1.02 13.57
C PRO A 159 -7.57 -0.46 12.14
N LEU A 160 -6.38 -0.01 11.72
CA LEU A 160 -6.08 0.20 10.31
C LEU A 160 -5.48 -1.09 9.74
N VAL A 161 -6.12 -1.67 8.74
CA VAL A 161 -5.68 -2.92 8.14
C VAL A 161 -5.26 -2.69 6.69
N LEU A 162 -4.04 -3.11 6.32
CA LEU A 162 -3.56 -3.15 4.95
C LEU A 162 -3.67 -4.58 4.40
N ILE A 163 -4.31 -4.73 3.24
CA ILE A 163 -4.41 -5.99 2.49
C ILE A 163 -3.74 -5.78 1.13
N ASP A 164 -2.54 -6.34 0.95
CA ASP A 164 -1.72 -6.14 -0.25
C ASP A 164 -1.10 -7.46 -0.73
N PRO A 165 -1.92 -8.43 -1.17
CA PRO A 165 -1.40 -9.69 -1.69
C PRO A 165 -0.74 -9.51 -3.06
N PRO A 166 0.13 -10.45 -3.49
CA PRO A 166 0.79 -10.38 -4.79
C PRO A 166 -0.16 -10.61 -5.99
N PHE A 167 -1.43 -10.96 -5.76
CA PHE A 167 -2.41 -11.29 -6.80
C PHE A 167 -1.90 -12.29 -7.86
N GLU A 168 -1.06 -13.24 -7.43
CA GLU A 168 -0.62 -14.38 -8.22
C GLU A 168 -1.62 -15.54 -8.19
N ARG A 169 -2.36 -15.65 -7.10
CA ARG A 169 -3.34 -16.72 -6.91
C ARG A 169 -4.71 -16.27 -7.42
N PRO A 170 -5.46 -17.15 -8.11
CA PRO A 170 -6.79 -16.83 -8.61
C PRO A 170 -7.79 -16.43 -7.50
N ASP A 171 -7.55 -16.91 -6.27
CA ASP A 171 -8.41 -16.68 -5.11
C ASP A 171 -8.03 -15.43 -4.29
N ASP A 172 -6.94 -14.71 -4.61
CA ASP A 172 -6.51 -13.54 -3.84
C ASP A 172 -7.58 -12.44 -3.76
N TYR A 173 -8.28 -12.15 -4.86
CA TYR A 173 -9.40 -11.18 -4.85
C TYR A 173 -10.54 -11.61 -3.92
N VAL A 174 -10.85 -12.91 -3.92
CA VAL A 174 -11.92 -13.47 -3.07
C VAL A 174 -11.50 -13.38 -1.61
N ARG A 175 -10.29 -13.83 -1.29
CA ARG A 175 -9.74 -13.83 0.08
C ARG A 175 -9.62 -12.40 0.63
N ALA A 176 -9.13 -11.46 -0.17
CA ALA A 176 -9.04 -10.06 0.23
C ALA A 176 -10.43 -9.47 0.59
N ALA A 177 -11.44 -9.73 -0.24
CA ALA A 177 -12.79 -9.27 0.02
C ALA A 177 -13.40 -9.95 1.27
N GLU A 178 -13.28 -11.27 1.41
CA GLU A 178 -13.80 -12.02 2.56
C GLU A 178 -13.14 -11.59 3.86
N THR A 179 -11.83 -11.33 3.86
CA THR A 179 -11.10 -10.80 5.01
C THR A 179 -11.60 -9.41 5.38
N ALA A 180 -11.77 -8.50 4.41
CA ALA A 180 -12.31 -7.17 4.68
C ALA A 180 -13.73 -7.23 5.26
N VAL A 181 -14.60 -8.10 4.71
CA VAL A 181 -15.95 -8.33 5.24
C VAL A 181 -15.92 -8.86 6.68
N ALA A 182 -15.03 -9.80 6.98
CA ALA A 182 -14.88 -10.35 8.33
C ALA A 182 -14.43 -9.27 9.33
N LEU A 183 -13.43 -8.47 8.97
CA LEU A 183 -12.92 -7.36 9.79
C LEU A 183 -14.01 -6.32 10.09
N MET A 184 -14.76 -5.89 9.07
CA MET A 184 -15.82 -4.88 9.24
C MET A 184 -17.03 -5.40 10.04
N ARG A 185 -17.31 -6.71 9.97
CA ARG A 185 -18.35 -7.33 10.84
C ARG A 185 -17.89 -7.43 12.29
N GLN A 186 -16.61 -7.59 12.52
CA GLN A 186 -16.02 -7.67 13.85
C GLN A 186 -15.95 -6.29 14.52
N ASP A 187 -15.51 -5.28 13.75
CA ASP A 187 -15.41 -3.89 14.23
C ASP A 187 -15.73 -2.91 13.09
N ALA A 188 -16.89 -2.28 13.17
CA ALA A 188 -17.32 -1.28 12.18
C ALA A 188 -16.50 0.03 12.23
N ALA A 189 -15.67 0.25 13.25
CA ALA A 189 -14.75 1.37 13.36
C ALA A 189 -13.40 1.09 12.69
N ALA A 190 -13.16 -0.14 12.20
CA ALA A 190 -11.96 -0.47 11.45
C ALA A 190 -11.90 0.30 10.13
N THR A 191 -10.68 0.56 9.66
CA THR A 191 -10.42 1.02 8.30
C THR A 191 -9.61 -0.05 7.58
N VAL A 192 -10.12 -0.56 6.45
CA VAL A 192 -9.44 -1.60 5.68
C VAL A 192 -9.03 -1.04 4.32
N ALA A 193 -7.72 -0.91 4.08
CA ALA A 193 -7.14 -0.43 2.83
C ALA A 193 -6.66 -1.64 2.01
N ILE A 194 -7.25 -1.88 0.86
CA ILE A 194 -6.94 -3.01 -0.02
C ILE A 194 -6.31 -2.47 -1.29
N TRP A 195 -5.07 -2.89 -1.57
CA TRP A 195 -4.47 -2.64 -2.87
C TRP A 195 -4.91 -3.72 -3.85
N THR A 196 -5.20 -3.35 -5.11
CA THR A 196 -5.50 -4.29 -6.19
C THR A 196 -4.90 -3.85 -7.52
N PRO A 197 -4.35 -4.76 -8.34
CA PRO A 197 -4.04 -4.45 -9.73
C PRO A 197 -5.33 -4.40 -10.54
N ILE A 198 -5.41 -3.50 -11.52
CA ILE A 198 -6.49 -3.48 -12.52
C ILE A 198 -5.96 -4.14 -13.78
N LYS A 199 -6.18 -5.46 -13.90
CA LYS A 199 -5.82 -6.26 -15.07
C LYS A 199 -6.94 -6.24 -16.11
N ASP A 200 -8.17 -6.44 -15.65
CA ASP A 200 -9.41 -6.37 -16.42
C ASP A 200 -10.56 -5.90 -15.52
N LEU A 201 -11.59 -5.33 -16.14
CA LEU A 201 -12.72 -4.76 -15.40
C LEU A 201 -13.66 -5.83 -14.82
N GLU A 202 -13.81 -6.99 -15.46
CA GLU A 202 -14.72 -8.04 -15.00
C GLU A 202 -14.26 -8.61 -13.64
N THR A 203 -12.97 -8.92 -13.52
CA THR A 203 -12.37 -9.39 -12.28
C THR A 203 -12.46 -8.33 -11.18
N PHE A 204 -12.16 -7.07 -11.53
CA PHE A 204 -12.21 -5.97 -10.58
C PHE A 204 -13.64 -5.67 -10.11
N ASP A 205 -14.62 -5.61 -11.01
CA ASP A 205 -16.03 -5.47 -10.65
C ASP A 205 -16.55 -6.64 -9.81
N GLY A 206 -16.09 -7.86 -10.14
CA GLY A 206 -16.40 -9.06 -9.35
C GLY A 206 -15.89 -8.97 -7.92
N PHE A 207 -14.70 -8.41 -7.72
CA PHE A 207 -14.15 -8.13 -6.40
C PHE A 207 -14.97 -7.06 -5.66
N LEU A 208 -15.25 -5.93 -6.31
CA LEU A 208 -16.01 -4.83 -5.70
C LEU A 208 -17.42 -5.28 -5.26
N ARG A 209 -18.11 -6.09 -6.06
CA ARG A 209 -19.43 -6.64 -5.70
C ARG A 209 -19.41 -7.45 -4.40
N ARG A 210 -18.29 -8.11 -4.06
CA ARG A 210 -18.14 -8.86 -2.80
C ARG A 210 -18.08 -7.95 -1.57
N LEU A 211 -17.68 -6.69 -1.75
CA LEU A 211 -17.64 -5.68 -0.70
C LEU A 211 -18.99 -4.96 -0.52
N GLY A 212 -19.99 -5.27 -1.35
CA GLY A 212 -21.32 -4.66 -1.25
C GLY A 212 -21.98 -4.93 0.10
N GLY A 213 -22.44 -3.86 0.79
CA GLY A 213 -23.18 -3.96 2.06
C GLY A 213 -22.31 -4.09 3.30
N VAL A 214 -20.96 -3.99 3.21
CA VAL A 214 -20.09 -4.02 4.41
C VAL A 214 -19.96 -2.65 5.10
N GLY A 215 -20.48 -1.58 4.51
CA GLY A 215 -20.37 -0.21 4.97
C GLY A 215 -19.92 0.72 3.85
N PRO A 216 -19.46 1.95 4.16
CA PRO A 216 -18.92 2.86 3.15
C PRO A 216 -17.66 2.27 2.50
N VAL A 217 -17.61 2.26 1.18
CA VAL A 217 -16.45 1.82 0.39
C VAL A 217 -16.06 2.93 -0.59
N LEU A 218 -14.79 3.32 -0.56
CA LEU A 218 -14.20 4.25 -1.50
C LEU A 218 -13.26 3.48 -2.41
N VAL A 219 -13.32 3.76 -3.70
CA VAL A 219 -12.44 3.21 -4.73
C VAL A 219 -11.62 4.34 -5.34
N ALA A 220 -10.31 4.24 -5.30
CA ALA A 220 -9.38 5.20 -5.88
C ALA A 220 -8.51 4.49 -6.92
N GLU A 221 -8.75 4.77 -8.19
CA GLU A 221 -8.01 4.18 -9.33
C GLU A 221 -6.95 5.14 -9.87
N ALA A 222 -5.77 4.61 -10.13
CA ALA A 222 -4.75 5.25 -10.94
C ALA A 222 -4.45 4.37 -12.15
N ARG A 223 -4.86 4.79 -13.33
CA ARG A 223 -4.59 4.11 -14.60
C ARG A 223 -3.53 4.85 -15.37
N LEU A 224 -2.42 4.18 -15.67
CA LEU A 224 -1.33 4.75 -16.47
C LEU A 224 -1.64 4.76 -17.97
N ARG A 225 -2.57 3.91 -18.41
CA ARG A 225 -2.96 3.75 -19.82
C ARG A 225 -4.31 3.06 -19.94
N PRO A 226 -4.95 3.10 -21.12
CA PRO A 226 -6.15 2.33 -21.38
C PRO A 226 -5.93 0.82 -21.16
N LEU A 227 -6.96 0.11 -20.69
CA LEU A 227 -6.95 -1.32 -20.39
C LEU A 227 -7.00 -2.18 -21.68
N THR A 228 -6.09 -1.94 -22.61
CA THR A 228 -6.05 -2.62 -23.91
C THR A 228 -5.12 -3.81 -23.97
N ASP A 229 -4.19 -3.92 -22.99
CA ASP A 229 -3.24 -5.01 -22.92
C ASP A 229 -3.33 -5.69 -21.54
N PRO A 230 -4.03 -6.83 -21.43
CA PRO A 230 -4.23 -7.52 -20.15
C PRO A 230 -2.94 -8.16 -19.60
N MET A 231 -1.87 -8.23 -20.40
CA MET A 231 -0.56 -8.74 -19.96
C MET A 231 0.25 -7.71 -19.19
N LYS A 232 -0.16 -6.44 -19.23
CA LYS A 232 0.50 -5.34 -18.51
C LYS A 232 -0.32 -4.92 -17.30
N MET A 233 0.37 -4.46 -16.26
CA MET A 233 -0.26 -3.71 -15.19
C MET A 233 -0.60 -2.31 -15.71
N ASN A 234 -1.84 -2.12 -16.19
CA ASN A 234 -2.30 -0.87 -16.78
C ASN A 234 -2.71 0.16 -15.74
N GLY A 235 -3.04 -0.28 -14.55
CA GLY A 235 -3.43 0.55 -13.43
C GLY A 235 -3.54 -0.27 -12.14
N CYS A 236 -3.78 0.44 -11.06
CA CYS A 236 -4.09 -0.14 -9.75
C CYS A 236 -5.22 0.63 -9.08
N ALA A 237 -5.81 0.04 -8.06
CA ALA A 237 -6.73 0.72 -7.18
C ALA A 237 -6.36 0.52 -5.70
N MET A 238 -6.63 1.55 -4.90
CA MET A 238 -6.82 1.41 -3.47
C MET A 238 -8.31 1.40 -3.18
N VAL A 239 -8.78 0.33 -2.55
CA VAL A 239 -10.17 0.19 -2.11
C VAL A 239 -10.18 0.31 -0.60
N VAL A 240 -10.83 1.36 -0.08
CA VAL A 240 -10.86 1.64 1.36
C VAL A 240 -12.26 1.38 1.90
N VAL A 241 -12.39 0.39 2.77
CA VAL A 241 -13.63 0.10 3.50
C VAL A 241 -13.56 0.80 4.85
N GLY A 242 -14.62 1.51 5.22
CA GLY A 242 -14.62 2.40 6.38
C GLY A 242 -13.66 3.59 6.23
N PRO A 243 -13.68 4.31 5.09
CA PRO A 243 -12.76 5.42 4.86
C PRO A 243 -13.01 6.57 5.85
N PRO A 244 -11.97 7.13 6.49
CA PRO A 244 -12.11 8.33 7.29
C PRO A 244 -12.49 9.55 6.41
N GLU A 245 -12.90 10.63 7.06
CA GLU A 245 -13.22 11.88 6.36
C GLU A 245 -11.98 12.41 5.62
N GLY A 246 -12.17 13.02 4.45
CA GLY A 246 -11.07 13.54 3.64
C GLY A 246 -10.40 12.53 2.70
N THR A 247 -10.66 11.22 2.86
CA THR A 247 -10.04 10.18 2.00
C THR A 247 -10.28 10.44 0.50
N ASP A 248 -11.48 10.92 0.13
CA ASP A 248 -11.83 11.22 -1.29
C ASP A 248 -10.87 12.26 -1.89
N ALA A 249 -10.67 13.39 -1.23
CA ALA A 249 -9.83 14.47 -1.72
C ALA A 249 -8.35 14.06 -1.80
N VAL A 250 -7.88 13.32 -0.79
CA VAL A 250 -6.51 12.84 -0.71
C VAL A 250 -6.22 11.83 -1.81
N THR A 251 -7.09 10.85 -2.00
CA THR A 251 -6.90 9.84 -3.03
C THR A 251 -7.03 10.41 -4.43
N ALA A 252 -7.94 11.39 -4.65
CA ALA A 252 -8.01 12.11 -5.92
C ALA A 252 -6.68 12.78 -6.26
N GLY A 253 -6.09 13.54 -5.32
CA GLY A 253 -4.81 14.18 -5.54
C GLY A 253 -3.67 13.21 -5.86
N ILE A 254 -3.61 12.06 -5.15
CA ILE A 254 -2.61 11.01 -5.41
C ILE A 254 -2.81 10.42 -6.82
N CYS A 255 -4.04 9.97 -7.14
CA CYS A 255 -4.33 9.28 -8.40
C CYS A 255 -4.18 10.21 -9.61
N ASP A 256 -4.62 11.47 -9.50
CA ASP A 256 -4.46 12.47 -10.56
C ASP A 256 -3.00 12.78 -10.84
N TRP A 257 -2.17 12.97 -9.78
CA TRP A 257 -0.75 13.19 -9.96
C TRP A 257 -0.07 12.00 -10.65
N VAL A 258 -0.36 10.78 -10.20
CA VAL A 258 0.19 9.55 -10.80
C VAL A 258 -0.23 9.42 -12.27
N ALA A 259 -1.50 9.63 -12.57
CA ALA A 259 -1.98 9.53 -13.95
C ALA A 259 -1.37 10.61 -14.86
N THR A 260 -1.31 11.86 -14.40
CA THR A 260 -0.84 12.99 -15.23
C THR A 260 0.68 13.03 -15.38
N THR A 261 1.42 12.58 -14.36
CA THR A 261 2.90 12.67 -14.32
C THR A 261 3.58 11.42 -14.84
N LEU A 262 3.02 10.24 -14.56
CA LEU A 262 3.63 8.94 -14.88
C LEU A 262 2.89 8.22 -16.01
N GLY A 263 1.68 8.64 -16.36
CA GLY A 263 0.83 7.95 -17.32
C GLY A 263 1.12 8.29 -18.76
N ASP A 264 0.69 7.38 -19.66
CA ASP A 264 0.68 7.55 -21.10
C ASP A 264 -0.61 8.28 -21.56
N ALA A 265 -0.75 8.49 -22.85
CA ALA A 265 -1.99 9.04 -23.43
C ALA A 265 -3.22 8.17 -23.04
N GLY A 266 -4.23 8.80 -22.46
CA GLY A 266 -5.42 8.13 -21.95
C GLY A 266 -5.30 7.62 -20.50
N ALA A 267 -4.23 7.99 -19.79
CA ALA A 267 -4.13 7.80 -18.35
C ALA A 267 -5.21 8.60 -17.61
N LYS A 268 -5.65 8.10 -16.46
CA LYS A 268 -6.66 8.79 -15.62
C LYS A 268 -6.58 8.40 -14.15
N GLY A 269 -6.86 9.35 -13.27
CA GLY A 269 -7.22 9.14 -11.89
C GLY A 269 -8.75 9.17 -11.73
N GLU A 270 -9.33 8.25 -10.97
CA GLU A 270 -10.77 8.26 -10.68
C GLU A 270 -11.00 7.86 -9.21
N VAL A 271 -11.93 8.56 -8.56
CA VAL A 271 -12.36 8.25 -7.19
C VAL A 271 -13.87 8.23 -7.13
N TRP A 272 -14.43 7.14 -6.57
CA TRP A 272 -15.88 7.01 -6.38
C TRP A 272 -16.19 6.15 -5.16
N ARG A 273 -17.45 6.10 -4.77
CA ARG A 273 -17.99 5.27 -3.68
C ARG A 273 -18.94 4.21 -4.21
N LEU A 274 -18.92 3.02 -3.59
CA LEU A 274 -19.90 1.96 -3.85
C LEU A 274 -21.20 2.25 -3.12
#